data_f66abc76daa9abd9b19b4b5c6c7ebfb1
#
_entry.id   f66abc76daa9abd9b19b4b5c6c7ebfb1
#
_cell.length_a   1.000
_cell.length_b   1.000
_cell.length_c   1.000
_cell.angle_alpha   90.00
_cell.angle_beta   90.00
_cell.angle_gamma   90.00
#
_symmetry.space_group_name_H-M   'P 1'
#
loop_
_entity.id
_entity.type
_entity.pdbx_description
1 polymer ?
#
loop_
_entity_poly.entity_id
_entity_poly.type
_entity_poly.pdbx_seq_one_letter_code
_entity_poly.pdbx_strand_id
1 'polypeptide(L)'
;MGQATTQLAKLAGARVIATTRHAAKATVLRELGVDAAVVTADAERARTEVLALTGGEGVDHAVDYTGSPDVLRFLGGVMRLGGSLVISSEQGREPMPFLASDMTRLELNLLGIRGARINDMLSALKLLGAGRIKTRIAARFPLAKVGDAHVLLENAPDLVGRIVVLPWA
;
A
#
# COMPACT_ATOMS: atom_id res chain seq x y z
N MET A 1 -3.48 4.95 -2.45
CA MET A 1 -3.56 3.61 -3.03
C MET A 1 -3.70 2.58 -1.91
N GLY A 2 -2.76 2.38 -1.01
CA GLY A 2 -2.78 1.35 0.03
C GLY A 2 -4.09 1.21 0.82
N GLN A 3 -4.75 2.31 1.20
CA GLN A 3 -6.04 2.25 1.90
C GLN A 3 -7.16 1.57 1.09
N ALA A 4 -7.19 1.75 -0.22
CA ALA A 4 -8.16 1.08 -1.08
C ALA A 4 -7.84 -0.42 -1.20
N THR A 5 -6.57 -0.76 -1.41
CA THR A 5 -6.11 -2.15 -1.47
C THR A 5 -6.40 -2.90 -0.17
N THR A 6 -6.14 -2.29 0.99
CA THR A 6 -6.49 -2.84 2.29
C THR A 6 -7.96 -3.23 2.37
N GLN A 7 -8.86 -2.30 2.01
CA GLN A 7 -10.30 -2.55 2.05
C GLN A 7 -10.72 -3.64 1.05
N LEU A 8 -10.17 -3.62 -0.17
CA LEU A 8 -10.46 -4.65 -1.19
C LEU A 8 -9.98 -6.03 -0.74
N ALA A 9 -8.78 -6.13 -0.17
CA ALA A 9 -8.25 -7.39 0.36
C ALA A 9 -9.12 -7.93 1.51
N LYS A 10 -9.57 -7.05 2.43
CA LYS A 10 -10.51 -7.44 3.48
C LYS A 10 -11.86 -7.91 2.93
N LEU A 11 -12.39 -7.24 1.91
CA LEU A 11 -13.62 -7.68 1.22
C LEU A 11 -13.46 -9.04 0.54
N ALA A 12 -12.26 -9.37 0.09
CA ALA A 12 -11.93 -10.68 -0.48
C ALA A 12 -11.66 -11.76 0.59
N GLY A 13 -11.77 -11.43 1.88
CA GLY A 13 -11.55 -12.36 2.98
C GLY A 13 -10.09 -12.56 3.37
N ALA A 14 -9.16 -11.75 2.86
CA ALA A 14 -7.76 -11.86 3.19
C ALA A 14 -7.47 -11.40 4.63
N ARG A 15 -6.48 -12.02 5.25
CA ARG A 15 -5.80 -11.49 6.43
C ARG A 15 -4.81 -10.42 5.96
N VAL A 16 -4.95 -9.19 6.43
CA VAL A 16 -4.20 -8.04 5.94
C VAL A 16 -3.24 -7.52 6.99
N ILE A 17 -1.96 -7.53 6.68
CA ILE A 17 -0.90 -6.85 7.40
C ILE A 17 -0.55 -5.59 6.61
N ALA A 18 -0.83 -4.42 7.16
CA ALA A 18 -0.48 -3.16 6.53
C ALA A 18 0.80 -2.59 7.14
N THR A 19 1.65 -2.00 6.31
CA THR A 19 2.91 -1.39 6.76
C THR A 19 2.89 0.13 6.62
N THR A 20 3.57 0.82 7.50
CA THR A 20 3.75 2.27 7.45
C THR A 20 5.08 2.67 8.07
N ARG A 21 5.72 3.72 7.57
CA ARG A 21 6.91 4.32 8.19
C ARG A 21 6.57 5.20 9.41
N HIS A 22 5.33 5.64 9.54
CA HIS A 22 4.87 6.60 10.53
C HIS A 22 3.92 5.96 11.53
N ALA A 23 4.30 5.93 12.80
CA ALA A 23 3.48 5.33 13.86
C ALA A 23 2.08 5.97 13.97
N ALA A 24 1.97 7.28 13.74
CA ALA A 24 0.69 7.98 13.73
C ALA A 24 -0.31 7.43 12.71
N LYS A 25 0.17 6.88 11.58
CA LYS A 25 -0.68 6.26 10.55
C LYS A 25 -1.17 4.86 10.93
N ALA A 26 -0.51 4.18 11.84
CA ALA A 26 -0.88 2.82 12.25
C ALA A 26 -2.30 2.76 12.85
N THR A 27 -2.70 3.79 13.59
CA THR A 27 -4.06 3.88 14.14
C THR A 27 -5.11 3.92 13.04
N VAL A 28 -4.89 4.73 12.00
CA VAL A 28 -5.81 4.82 10.86
C VAL A 28 -5.88 3.52 10.08
N LEU A 29 -4.76 2.79 9.96
CA LEU A 29 -4.77 1.47 9.32
C LEU A 29 -5.64 0.49 10.10
N ARG A 30 -5.59 0.51 11.44
CA ARG A 30 -6.47 -0.31 12.28
C ARG A 30 -7.95 0.04 12.11
N GLU A 31 -8.29 1.33 12.00
CA GLU A 31 -9.65 1.79 11.69
C GLU A 31 -10.16 1.28 10.34
N LEU A 32 -9.28 0.99 9.38
CA LEU A 32 -9.60 0.38 8.08
C LEU A 32 -9.80 -1.14 8.17
N GLY A 33 -9.69 -1.74 9.34
CA GLY A 33 -9.94 -3.15 9.57
C GLY A 33 -8.79 -4.06 9.20
N VAL A 34 -7.52 -3.56 9.16
CA VAL A 34 -6.35 -4.45 9.02
C VAL A 34 -6.22 -5.36 10.25
N ASP A 35 -5.74 -6.57 10.04
CA ASP A 35 -5.52 -7.52 11.13
C ASP A 35 -4.25 -7.17 11.93
N ALA A 36 -3.27 -6.53 11.28
CA ALA A 36 -2.10 -5.95 11.92
C ALA A 36 -1.58 -4.71 11.18
N ALA A 37 -1.01 -3.76 11.93
CA ALA A 37 -0.35 -2.57 11.40
C ALA A 37 1.09 -2.52 11.93
N VAL A 38 2.07 -2.74 11.04
CA VAL A 38 3.49 -2.82 11.36
C VAL A 38 4.20 -1.52 10.97
N VAL A 39 5.01 -0.98 11.90
CA VAL A 39 5.79 0.23 11.65
C VAL A 39 7.18 -0.16 11.13
N THR A 40 7.50 0.25 9.90
CA THR A 40 8.73 -0.14 9.19
C THR A 40 9.88 0.88 9.33
N ALA A 41 9.87 1.70 10.38
CA ALA A 41 10.97 2.60 10.67
C ALA A 41 12.29 1.83 10.97
N ASP A 42 12.16 0.64 11.55
CA ASP A 42 13.22 -0.36 11.71
C ASP A 42 12.82 -1.59 10.88
N ALA A 43 13.53 -1.83 9.78
CA ALA A 43 13.17 -2.88 8.82
C ALA A 43 13.37 -4.30 9.39
N GLU A 44 14.39 -4.54 10.19
CA GLU A 44 14.66 -5.87 10.78
C GLU A 44 13.62 -6.23 11.84
N ARG A 45 13.28 -5.27 12.69
CA ARG A 45 12.22 -5.43 13.67
C ARG A 45 10.88 -5.69 12.98
N ALA A 46 10.56 -4.89 11.95
CA ALA A 46 9.32 -5.05 11.19
C ALA A 46 9.26 -6.41 10.48
N ARG A 47 10.39 -6.88 9.94
CA ARG A 47 10.49 -8.22 9.35
C ARG A 47 10.19 -9.31 10.37
N THR A 48 10.82 -9.25 11.52
CA THR A 48 10.58 -10.19 12.63
C THR A 48 9.11 -10.21 13.03
N GLU A 49 8.48 -9.02 13.14
CA GLU A 49 7.07 -8.88 13.49
C GLU A 49 6.15 -9.49 12.43
N VAL A 50 6.39 -9.23 11.13
CA VAL A 50 5.59 -9.83 10.04
C VAL A 50 5.73 -11.35 10.01
N LEU A 51 6.95 -11.88 10.16
CA LEU A 51 7.17 -13.33 10.20
C LEU A 51 6.49 -13.96 11.41
N ALA A 52 6.56 -13.35 12.60
CA ALA A 52 5.84 -13.83 13.77
C ALA A 52 4.31 -13.85 13.56
N LEU A 53 3.77 -12.82 12.91
CA LEU A 53 2.34 -12.74 12.57
C LEU A 53 1.91 -13.83 11.58
N THR A 54 2.82 -14.38 10.79
CA THR A 54 2.56 -15.42 9.78
C THR A 54 3.05 -16.79 10.18
N GLY A 55 3.39 -16.99 11.46
CA GLY A 55 3.89 -18.28 11.95
C GLY A 55 5.28 -18.67 11.40
N GLY A 56 6.03 -17.70 10.90
CA GLY A 56 7.35 -17.89 10.29
C GLY A 56 7.32 -18.17 8.78
N GLU A 57 6.15 -18.45 8.20
CA GLU A 57 6.05 -18.84 6.78
C GLU A 57 6.16 -17.63 5.82
N GLY A 58 5.83 -16.44 6.27
CA GLY A 58 5.77 -15.24 5.44
C GLY A 58 4.39 -14.99 4.83
N VAL A 59 4.30 -13.95 3.97
CA VAL A 59 3.04 -13.51 3.36
C VAL A 59 2.85 -14.11 1.97
N ASP A 60 1.59 -14.46 1.63
CA ASP A 60 1.23 -14.98 0.30
C ASP A 60 1.38 -13.93 -0.79
N HIS A 61 0.93 -12.72 -0.49
CA HIS A 61 0.88 -11.61 -1.43
C HIS A 61 1.34 -10.32 -0.76
N ALA A 62 2.17 -9.57 -1.46
CA ALA A 62 2.54 -8.21 -1.08
C ALA A 62 2.26 -7.24 -2.22
N VAL A 63 1.92 -5.99 -1.87
CA VAL A 63 1.71 -4.92 -2.86
C VAL A 63 2.55 -3.72 -2.48
N ASP A 64 3.42 -3.30 -3.39
CA ASP A 64 4.23 -2.09 -3.26
C ASP A 64 3.66 -0.94 -4.10
N TYR A 65 3.61 0.24 -3.49
CA TYR A 65 3.23 1.51 -4.10
C TYR A 65 4.33 2.56 -4.04
N THR A 66 5.50 2.19 -3.57
CA THR A 66 6.60 3.13 -3.33
C THR A 66 7.68 3.08 -4.40
N GLY A 67 7.97 1.89 -4.94
CA GLY A 67 9.11 1.63 -5.82
C GLY A 67 10.46 1.81 -5.12
N SER A 68 10.47 1.95 -3.80
CA SER A 68 11.69 2.10 -3.01
C SER A 68 12.46 0.78 -2.92
N PRO A 69 13.77 0.74 -3.24
CA PRO A 69 14.58 -0.46 -3.10
C PRO A 69 14.54 -1.06 -1.69
N ASP A 70 14.51 -0.21 -0.66
CA ASP A 70 14.46 -0.67 0.74
C ASP A 70 13.12 -1.33 1.07
N VAL A 71 12.01 -0.78 0.57
CA VAL A 71 10.68 -1.39 0.74
C VAL A 71 10.60 -2.71 -0.03
N LEU A 72 11.11 -2.75 -1.26
CA LEU A 72 11.13 -3.98 -2.06
C LEU A 72 12.00 -5.07 -1.40
N ARG A 73 13.16 -4.70 -0.85
CA ARG A 73 14.03 -5.62 -0.10
C ARG A 73 13.32 -6.15 1.15
N PHE A 74 12.67 -5.28 1.91
CA PHE A 74 11.86 -5.67 3.05
C PHE A 74 10.76 -6.65 2.65
N LEU A 75 9.97 -6.31 1.61
CA LEU A 75 8.88 -7.17 1.13
C LEU A 75 9.40 -8.53 0.65
N GLY A 76 10.49 -8.57 -0.13
CA GLY A 76 11.13 -9.85 -0.52
C GLY A 76 11.54 -10.70 0.67
N GLY A 77 12.00 -10.07 1.76
CA GLY A 77 12.42 -10.77 2.98
C GLY A 77 11.28 -11.33 3.84
N VAL A 78 10.02 -11.00 3.54
CA VAL A 78 8.84 -11.48 4.27
C VAL A 78 7.89 -12.33 3.41
N MET A 79 8.23 -12.57 2.15
CA MET A 79 7.42 -13.43 1.27
C MET A 79 7.60 -14.90 1.63
N ARG A 80 6.53 -15.67 1.50
CA ARG A 80 6.61 -17.13 1.56
C ARG A 80 7.04 -17.74 0.22
N LEU A 81 7.37 -19.02 0.24
CA LEU A 81 7.58 -19.81 -0.98
C LEU A 81 6.34 -19.74 -1.88
N GLY A 82 6.54 -19.51 -3.18
CA GLY A 82 5.46 -19.35 -4.17
C GLY A 82 4.67 -18.05 -4.05
N GLY A 83 5.11 -17.10 -3.21
CA GLY A 83 4.43 -15.83 -2.98
C GLY A 83 4.44 -14.90 -4.20
N SER A 84 3.58 -13.89 -4.19
CA SER A 84 3.46 -12.92 -5.28
C SER A 84 3.66 -11.49 -4.78
N LEU A 85 4.64 -10.78 -5.33
CA LEU A 85 4.90 -9.38 -5.07
C LEU A 85 4.41 -8.54 -6.25
N VAL A 86 3.41 -7.71 -6.00
CA VAL A 86 2.85 -6.76 -6.97
C VAL A 86 3.50 -5.41 -6.80
N ILE A 87 4.06 -4.87 -7.87
CA ILE A 87 4.70 -3.56 -7.92
C ILE A 87 3.85 -2.63 -8.77
N SER A 88 3.35 -1.55 -8.15
CA SER A 88 2.47 -0.55 -8.76
C SER A 88 3.04 0.86 -8.59
N SER A 89 4.34 1.02 -8.75
CA SER A 89 5.01 2.31 -8.68
C SER A 89 5.82 2.54 -9.94
N GLU A 90 5.74 3.76 -10.47
CA GLU A 90 6.62 4.25 -11.54
C GLU A 90 7.79 5.09 -10.95
N GLN A 91 7.89 5.18 -9.64
CA GLN A 91 8.97 5.90 -8.95
C GLN A 91 10.17 4.98 -8.78
N GLY A 92 11.34 5.57 -8.92
CA GLY A 92 12.60 4.86 -8.79
C GLY A 92 13.14 4.39 -10.15
N ARG A 93 14.35 4.86 -10.44
CA ARG A 93 15.15 4.41 -11.59
C ARG A 93 16.31 3.52 -11.16
N GLU A 94 16.28 3.11 -9.90
CA GLU A 94 17.30 2.27 -9.33
C GLU A 94 17.03 0.80 -9.65
N PRO A 95 18.06 -0.02 -9.78
CA PRO A 95 17.92 -1.46 -9.97
C PRO A 95 17.09 -2.10 -8.86
N MET A 96 16.30 -3.09 -9.22
CA MET A 96 15.54 -3.86 -8.23
C MET A 96 16.50 -4.67 -7.34
N PRO A 97 16.27 -4.71 -6.02
CA PRO A 97 17.19 -5.30 -5.05
C PRO A 97 17.03 -6.83 -4.89
N PHE A 98 16.63 -7.53 -5.95
CA PHE A 98 16.45 -8.98 -5.92
C PHE A 98 17.58 -9.68 -6.67
N LEU A 99 18.17 -10.67 -6.02
CA LEU A 99 19.08 -11.60 -6.67
C LEU A 99 18.30 -12.70 -7.37
N ALA A 100 18.80 -13.21 -8.49
CA ALA A 100 18.19 -14.33 -9.20
C ALA A 100 18.05 -15.57 -8.28
N SER A 101 19.02 -15.77 -7.38
CA SER A 101 18.98 -16.84 -6.38
C SER A 101 17.81 -16.74 -5.42
N ASP A 102 17.44 -15.51 -5.00
CA ASP A 102 16.32 -15.29 -4.08
C ASP A 102 15.00 -15.57 -4.78
N MET A 103 14.88 -15.12 -6.05
CA MET A 103 13.73 -15.41 -6.90
C MET A 103 13.52 -16.91 -7.07
N THR A 104 14.61 -17.64 -7.35
CA THR A 104 14.56 -19.10 -7.56
C THR A 104 14.25 -19.86 -6.26
N ARG A 105 14.88 -19.47 -5.14
CA ARG A 105 14.67 -20.14 -3.84
C ARG A 105 13.27 -19.98 -3.31
N LEU A 106 12.65 -18.82 -3.54
CA LEU A 106 11.31 -18.50 -3.06
C LEU A 106 10.23 -18.81 -4.10
N GLU A 107 10.60 -19.23 -5.33
CA GLU A 107 9.66 -19.38 -6.44
C GLU A 107 8.77 -18.13 -6.59
N LEU A 108 9.39 -16.95 -6.40
CA LEU A 108 8.70 -15.70 -6.23
C LEU A 108 8.11 -15.20 -7.55
N ASN A 109 6.83 -14.82 -7.54
CA ASN A 109 6.19 -14.17 -8.67
C ASN A 109 6.30 -12.65 -8.52
N LEU A 110 6.93 -11.97 -9.49
CA LEU A 110 6.95 -10.51 -9.57
C LEU A 110 5.96 -10.03 -10.64
N LEU A 111 5.03 -9.19 -10.24
CA LEU A 111 3.95 -8.68 -11.08
C LEU A 111 4.00 -7.16 -11.14
N GLY A 112 4.38 -6.62 -12.29
CA GLY A 112 4.26 -5.18 -12.56
C GLY A 112 2.83 -4.85 -13.01
N ILE A 113 2.20 -3.86 -12.39
CA ILE A 113 0.88 -3.38 -12.81
C ILE A 113 0.91 -1.87 -13.06
N ARG A 114 0.14 -1.43 -14.04
CA ARG A 114 0.01 -0.01 -14.40
C ARG A 114 -1.42 0.35 -14.72
N GLY A 115 -1.83 1.51 -14.21
CA GLY A 115 -3.13 2.10 -14.54
C GLY A 115 -4.32 1.28 -14.05
N ALA A 116 -5.45 1.46 -14.73
CA ALA A 116 -6.68 0.70 -14.51
C ALA A 116 -7.40 0.52 -15.84
N ARG A 117 -8.03 -0.63 -16.04
CA ARG A 117 -8.93 -0.88 -17.16
C ARG A 117 -10.30 -0.27 -16.86
N ILE A 118 -11.09 -0.01 -17.89
CA ILE A 118 -12.45 0.56 -17.73
C ILE A 118 -13.29 -0.30 -16.78
N ASN A 119 -13.24 -1.62 -16.91
CA ASN A 119 -13.99 -2.53 -16.06
C ASN A 119 -13.53 -2.49 -14.59
N ASP A 120 -12.26 -2.25 -14.33
CA ASP A 120 -11.73 -2.09 -12.96
C ASP A 120 -12.26 -0.80 -12.34
N MET A 121 -12.31 0.30 -13.12
CA MET A 121 -12.90 1.56 -12.67
C MET A 121 -14.39 1.43 -12.38
N LEU A 122 -15.15 0.79 -13.27
CA LEU A 122 -16.58 0.57 -13.07
C LEU A 122 -16.85 -0.29 -11.83
N SER A 123 -16.02 -1.30 -11.59
CA SER A 123 -16.12 -2.15 -10.40
C SER A 123 -15.80 -1.36 -9.12
N ALA A 124 -14.76 -0.53 -9.14
CA ALA A 124 -14.42 0.34 -8.02
C ALA A 124 -15.54 1.34 -7.70
N LEU A 125 -16.15 1.96 -8.74
CA LEU A 125 -17.27 2.88 -8.58
C LEU A 125 -18.52 2.18 -8.00
N LYS A 126 -18.81 0.96 -8.41
CA LYS A 126 -19.89 0.16 -7.83
C LYS A 126 -19.66 -0.13 -6.34
N LEU A 127 -18.43 -0.49 -5.95
CA LEU A 127 -18.07 -0.73 -4.56
C LEU A 127 -18.17 0.54 -3.71
N LEU A 128 -17.71 1.69 -4.26
CA LEU A 128 -17.85 3.00 -3.62
C LEU A 128 -19.31 3.40 -3.46
N GLY A 129 -20.12 3.29 -4.51
CA GLY A 129 -21.54 3.62 -4.49
C GLY A 129 -22.35 2.74 -3.54
N ALA A 130 -21.97 1.48 -3.39
CA ALA A 130 -22.55 0.56 -2.42
C ALA A 130 -22.01 0.73 -0.98
N GLY A 131 -21.12 1.69 -0.73
CA GLY A 131 -20.51 1.94 0.57
C GLY A 131 -19.60 0.80 1.08
N ARG A 132 -19.24 -0.14 0.20
CA ARG A 132 -18.39 -1.30 0.54
C ARG A 132 -16.93 -0.91 0.75
N ILE A 133 -16.47 0.11 0.06
CA ILE A 133 -15.18 0.78 0.28
C ILE A 133 -15.42 2.27 0.49
N LYS A 134 -14.55 2.91 1.26
CA LYS A 134 -14.66 4.32 1.62
C LYS A 134 -13.37 5.05 1.29
N THR A 135 -13.49 6.27 0.77
CA THR A 135 -12.35 7.17 0.58
C THR A 135 -12.30 8.17 1.72
N ARG A 136 -11.20 8.19 2.46
CA ARG A 136 -10.94 9.24 3.46
C ARG A 136 -10.48 10.50 2.74
N ILE A 137 -11.20 11.60 2.91
CA ILE A 137 -10.83 12.92 2.43
C ILE A 137 -10.16 13.66 3.58
N ALA A 138 -8.89 14.01 3.43
CA ALA A 138 -8.10 14.72 4.42
C ALA A 138 -8.33 16.24 4.35
N ALA A 139 -8.42 16.79 3.13
CA ALA A 139 -8.66 18.21 2.91
C ALA A 139 -9.40 18.45 1.59
N ARG A 140 -10.09 19.59 1.50
CA ARG A 140 -10.79 20.08 0.31
C ARG A 140 -10.32 21.48 0.01
N PHE A 141 -10.03 21.77 -1.26
CA PHE A 141 -9.61 23.08 -1.73
C PHE A 141 -10.46 23.50 -2.92
N PRO A 142 -10.84 24.77 -3.05
CA PRO A 142 -11.36 25.29 -4.30
C PRO A 142 -10.26 25.28 -5.37
N LEU A 143 -10.64 25.26 -6.65
CA LEU A 143 -9.68 25.21 -7.77
C LEU A 143 -8.66 26.35 -7.70
N ALA A 144 -9.10 27.55 -7.32
CA ALA A 144 -8.23 28.73 -7.17
C ALA A 144 -7.10 28.54 -6.14
N LYS A 145 -7.22 27.57 -5.23
CA LYS A 145 -6.22 27.24 -4.19
C LYS A 145 -5.51 25.91 -4.43
N VAL A 146 -5.43 25.45 -5.67
CA VAL A 146 -4.74 24.18 -6.01
C VAL A 146 -3.26 24.21 -5.60
N GLY A 147 -2.60 25.36 -5.64
CA GLY A 147 -1.23 25.53 -5.15
C GLY A 147 -1.08 25.20 -3.66
N ASP A 148 -2.02 25.67 -2.82
CA ASP A 148 -2.03 25.36 -1.38
C ASP A 148 -2.24 23.86 -1.14
N ALA A 149 -3.03 23.20 -1.98
CA ALA A 149 -3.24 21.76 -1.93
C ALA A 149 -1.94 20.98 -2.21
N HIS A 150 -1.13 21.42 -3.18
CA HIS A 150 0.19 20.85 -3.45
C HIS A 150 1.15 21.07 -2.29
N VAL A 151 1.21 22.29 -1.75
CA VAL A 151 2.05 22.63 -0.58
C VAL A 151 1.70 21.72 0.61
N LEU A 152 0.40 21.53 0.88
CA LEU A 152 -0.04 20.62 1.94
C LEU A 152 0.40 19.18 1.68
N LEU A 153 0.27 18.70 0.43
CA LEU A 153 0.65 17.33 0.07
C LEU A 153 2.15 17.07 0.26
N GLU A 154 2.99 18.05 -0.07
CA GLU A 154 4.45 17.96 0.04
C GLU A 154 4.94 18.05 1.48
N ASN A 155 4.30 18.90 2.31
CA ASN A 155 4.81 19.25 3.63
C ASN A 155 4.09 18.52 4.80
N ALA A 156 3.12 17.66 4.51
CA ALA A 156 2.40 16.90 5.53
C ALA A 156 2.63 15.39 5.40
N PRO A 157 3.81 14.86 5.80
CA PRO A 157 4.15 13.46 5.67
C PRO A 157 3.21 12.52 6.43
N ASP A 158 2.55 13.04 7.47
CA ASP A 158 1.57 12.30 8.28
C ASP A 158 0.13 12.43 7.78
N LEU A 159 -0.09 13.14 6.68
CA LEU A 159 -1.41 13.27 6.08
C LEU A 159 -1.98 11.91 5.72
N VAL A 160 -3.19 11.63 6.19
CA VAL A 160 -3.91 10.39 5.91
C VAL A 160 -5.19 10.68 5.16
N GLY A 161 -5.28 10.22 3.94
CA GLY A 161 -6.43 10.43 3.08
C GLY A 161 -6.06 11.06 1.74
N ARG A 162 -7.08 11.53 1.04
CA ARG A 162 -6.94 12.25 -0.24
C ARG A 162 -7.17 13.74 -0.04
N ILE A 163 -6.38 14.55 -0.71
CA ILE A 163 -6.69 15.94 -0.95
C ILE A 163 -7.57 16.00 -2.20
N VAL A 164 -8.65 16.75 -2.12
CA VAL A 164 -9.61 16.90 -3.23
C VAL A 164 -9.70 18.38 -3.60
N VAL A 165 -9.64 18.64 -4.88
CA VAL A 165 -9.90 19.97 -5.45
C VAL A 165 -11.35 20.01 -5.94
N LEU A 166 -12.10 21.04 -5.56
CA LEU A 166 -13.51 21.25 -5.92
C LEU A 166 -13.56 22.30 -7.02
N PRO A 167 -13.86 21.90 -8.28
CA PRO A 167 -13.80 22.83 -9.41
C PRO A 167 -14.86 23.94 -9.35
N TRP A 168 -15.95 23.71 -8.61
CA TRP A 168 -17.11 24.59 -8.56
C TRP A 168 -17.27 25.30 -7.19
N ALA A 169 -16.25 25.25 -6.32
CA ALA A 169 -16.26 25.92 -5.02
C ALA A 169 -15.42 27.18 -5.03
#